data_6ab98b71ec98fa0c056c5230014358f2
#
_entry.id   6ab98b71ec98fa0c056c5230014358f2
#
_cell.length_a   1.000
_cell.length_b   1.000
_cell.length_c   1.000
_cell.angle_alpha   90.00
_cell.angle_beta   90.00
_cell.angle_gamma   90.00
#
_symmetry.space_group_name_H-M   'P 1'
#
loop_
_entity.id
_entity.type
_entity.pdbx_description
1 polymer ?
#
loop_
_entity_poly.entity_id
_entity_poly.type
_entity_poly.pdbx_seq_one_letter_code
_entity_poly.pdbx_strand_id
1 'polypeptide(L)'
;MELELQRRCAESTFRSRHAAVIYRGKRVLVYGVNRNKTHPYCSYYGKNPEAIYLHAELDAIVKVLNSEGAKTLKGATIAVCRTTRDGRYADSRPCEGCQRAIEAFGLKVEYTTKEGWTE
;
A
#
# COMPACT_ATOMS: atom_id res chain seq x y z
N MET A 1 -6.72 2.80 13.50
CA MET A 1 -6.19 2.48 12.15
C MET A 1 -4.87 3.17 11.84
N GLU A 2 -4.79 4.46 12.02
CA GLU A 2 -3.58 5.23 11.71
C GLU A 2 -2.37 4.83 12.56
N LEU A 3 -2.55 4.65 13.86
CA LEU A 3 -1.47 4.22 14.76
C LEU A 3 -0.96 2.83 14.40
N GLU A 4 -1.85 1.92 14.08
CA GLU A 4 -1.46 0.57 13.65
C GLU A 4 -0.70 0.62 12.32
N LEU A 5 -1.12 1.47 11.40
CA LEU A 5 -0.45 1.64 10.13
C LEU A 5 0.97 2.20 10.33
N GLN A 6 1.13 3.20 11.20
CA GLN A 6 2.45 3.73 11.55
C GLN A 6 3.35 2.65 12.17
N ARG A 7 2.80 1.84 13.06
CA ARG A 7 3.56 0.76 13.72
C ARG A 7 4.07 -0.24 12.68
N ARG A 8 3.21 -0.65 11.75
CA ARG A 8 3.59 -1.58 10.70
C ARG A 8 4.63 -0.99 9.76
N CYS A 9 4.52 0.30 9.48
CA CYS A 9 5.50 1.03 8.69
C CYS A 9 6.88 1.00 9.38
N ALA A 10 6.92 1.28 10.67
CA ALA A 10 8.16 1.28 11.45
C ALA A 10 8.80 -0.11 11.56
N GLU A 11 8.01 -1.18 11.50
CA GLU A 11 8.49 -2.56 11.53
C GLU A 11 9.04 -3.06 10.20
N SER A 12 8.86 -2.30 9.12
CA SER A 12 9.36 -2.69 7.80
C SER A 12 10.88 -2.82 7.82
N THR A 13 11.39 -3.90 7.23
CA THR A 13 12.83 -4.16 7.12
C THR A 13 13.46 -3.50 5.90
N PHE A 14 12.66 -2.89 5.04
CA PHE A 14 13.15 -2.21 3.85
C PHE A 14 13.67 -0.81 4.18
N ARG A 15 14.54 -0.29 3.32
CA ARG A 15 15.02 1.10 3.38
C ARG A 15 13.87 2.09 3.40
N SER A 16 12.91 1.87 2.53
CA SER A 16 11.66 2.64 2.50
C SER A 16 10.65 1.93 3.37
N ARG A 17 10.33 2.51 4.51
CA ARG A 17 9.39 1.94 5.48
C ARG A 17 7.97 2.28 5.06
N HIS A 18 7.39 1.44 4.21
CA HIS A 18 6.02 1.60 3.71
C HIS A 18 5.09 0.60 4.35
N ALA A 19 3.88 1.04 4.62
CA ALA A 19 2.76 0.17 4.96
C ALA A 19 1.50 0.71 4.30
N ALA A 20 0.55 -0.16 4.06
CA ALA A 20 -0.74 0.22 3.47
C ALA A 20 -1.86 -0.47 4.22
N VAL A 21 -3.03 0.14 4.22
CA VAL A 21 -4.25 -0.45 4.75
C VAL A 21 -5.36 -0.26 3.74
N ILE A 22 -6.18 -1.30 3.54
CA ILE A 22 -7.38 -1.19 2.72
C ILE A 22 -8.57 -1.28 3.66
N TYR A 23 -9.49 -0.32 3.55
CA TYR A 23 -10.66 -0.26 4.41
C TYR A 23 -11.90 0.18 3.65
N ARG A 24 -13.07 -0.18 4.17
CA ARG A 24 -14.36 0.28 3.69
C ARG A 24 -15.13 0.86 4.88
N GLY A 25 -15.40 2.17 4.83
CA GLY A 25 -16.02 2.83 5.97
C GLY A 25 -15.16 2.67 7.21
N LYS A 26 -15.71 2.02 8.24
CA LYS A 26 -14.99 1.76 9.50
C LYS A 26 -14.35 0.36 9.55
N ARG A 27 -14.56 -0.47 8.52
CA ARG A 27 -14.05 -1.83 8.50
C ARG A 27 -12.69 -1.89 7.83
N VAL A 28 -11.67 -2.30 8.58
CA VAL A 28 -10.34 -2.59 8.03
C VAL A 28 -10.37 -3.97 7.38
N LEU A 29 -9.98 -4.05 6.11
CA LEU A 29 -9.93 -5.31 5.38
C LEU A 29 -8.58 -5.99 5.54
N VAL A 30 -7.48 -5.25 5.41
CA VAL A 30 -6.14 -5.83 5.43
C VAL A 30 -5.09 -4.74 5.61
N TYR A 31 -3.94 -5.14 6.18
CA TYR A 31 -2.71 -4.34 6.15
C TYR A 31 -1.71 -4.99 5.22
N GLY A 32 -0.95 -4.18 4.49
CA GLY A 32 0.14 -4.62 3.64
C GLY A 32 1.44 -3.93 4.02
N VAL A 33 2.56 -4.60 3.79
CA VAL A 33 3.89 -4.05 4.02
C VAL A 33 4.78 -4.42 2.83
N ASN A 34 5.87 -3.66 2.62
CA ASN A 34 6.85 -4.04 1.62
C ASN A 34 7.40 -5.42 1.93
N ARG A 35 7.45 -6.29 0.92
CA ARG A 35 7.97 -7.65 1.06
C ARG A 35 9.08 -7.90 0.08
N ASN A 36 10.08 -8.67 0.50
CA ASN A 36 11.13 -9.16 -0.39
C ASN A 36 10.63 -10.41 -1.11
N LYS A 37 9.52 -10.26 -1.82
CA LYS A 37 8.86 -11.30 -2.61
C LYS A 37 8.46 -10.73 -3.95
N THR A 38 8.25 -11.61 -4.92
CA THR A 38 7.66 -11.24 -6.21
C THR A 38 6.26 -11.80 -6.30
N HIS A 39 5.45 -11.19 -7.14
CA HIS A 39 4.11 -11.65 -7.47
C HIS A 39 3.86 -11.33 -8.95
N PRO A 40 3.05 -12.12 -9.68
CA PRO A 40 2.76 -11.82 -11.08
C PRO A 40 2.31 -10.39 -11.33
N TYR A 41 1.61 -9.77 -10.41
CA TYR A 41 1.21 -8.37 -10.53
C TYR A 41 2.38 -7.40 -10.51
N CYS A 42 3.52 -7.77 -9.92
CA CYS A 42 4.72 -6.92 -9.96
C CYS A 42 5.21 -6.74 -11.40
N SER A 43 5.16 -7.79 -12.20
CA SER A 43 5.50 -7.72 -13.63
C SER A 43 4.41 -7.03 -14.44
N TYR A 44 3.15 -7.31 -14.11
CA TYR A 44 2.01 -6.77 -14.85
C TYR A 44 1.90 -5.24 -14.72
N TYR A 45 2.06 -4.72 -13.51
CA TYR A 45 1.92 -3.29 -13.24
C TYR A 45 3.24 -2.53 -13.20
N GLY A 46 4.35 -3.21 -13.00
CA GLY A 46 5.68 -2.58 -12.97
C GLY A 46 6.15 -2.13 -14.34
N LYS A 47 6.93 -1.05 -14.38
CA LYS A 47 7.48 -0.49 -15.62
C LYS A 47 8.95 -0.76 -15.83
N ASN A 48 9.67 -1.18 -14.80
CA ASN A 48 11.11 -1.38 -14.88
C ASN A 48 11.52 -2.63 -14.11
N PRO A 49 12.77 -3.12 -14.32
CA PRO A 49 13.25 -4.32 -13.63
C PRO A 49 13.27 -4.21 -12.11
N GLU A 50 13.29 -2.99 -11.58
CA GLU A 50 13.29 -2.76 -10.14
C GLU A 50 11.91 -2.97 -9.51
N ALA A 51 10.85 -3.00 -10.31
CA ALA A 51 9.48 -3.24 -9.86
C ALA A 51 9.18 -4.73 -9.65
N ILE A 52 10.20 -5.51 -9.27
CA ILE A 52 10.06 -6.96 -9.03
C ILE A 52 9.63 -7.27 -7.61
N TYR A 53 9.77 -6.31 -6.69
CA TYR A 53 9.41 -6.53 -5.28
C TYR A 53 7.96 -6.14 -5.02
N LEU A 54 7.34 -6.84 -4.10
CA LEU A 54 5.96 -6.60 -3.72
C LEU A 54 5.88 -5.38 -2.80
N HIS A 55 5.47 -4.25 -3.36
CA HIS A 55 5.25 -3.03 -2.59
C HIS A 55 4.06 -3.19 -1.63
N ALA A 56 4.00 -2.36 -0.60
CA ALA A 56 2.96 -2.44 0.42
C ALA A 56 1.55 -2.39 -0.19
N GLU A 57 1.34 -1.56 -1.20
CA GLU A 57 0.05 -1.41 -1.87
C GLU A 57 -0.37 -2.70 -2.56
N LEU A 58 0.53 -3.29 -3.35
CA LEU A 58 0.23 -4.55 -4.03
C LEU A 58 0.09 -5.70 -3.04
N ASP A 59 0.87 -5.71 -1.96
CA ASP A 59 0.73 -6.72 -0.91
C ASP A 59 -0.68 -6.67 -0.31
N ALA A 60 -1.18 -5.48 -0.01
CA ALA A 60 -2.53 -5.32 0.52
C ALA A 60 -3.60 -5.77 -0.50
N ILE A 61 -3.46 -5.36 -1.76
CA ILE A 61 -4.41 -5.74 -2.81
C ILE A 61 -4.44 -7.26 -2.98
N VAL A 62 -3.29 -7.89 -3.07
CA VAL A 62 -3.19 -9.36 -3.23
C VAL A 62 -3.85 -10.09 -2.07
N LYS A 63 -3.64 -9.62 -0.85
CA LYS A 63 -4.26 -10.23 0.33
C LYS A 63 -5.79 -10.18 0.27
N VAL A 64 -6.36 -9.06 -0.16
CA VAL A 64 -7.82 -8.96 -0.30
C VAL A 64 -8.31 -9.85 -1.43
N LEU A 65 -7.61 -9.88 -2.57
CA LEU A 65 -7.98 -10.75 -3.69
C LEU A 65 -8.02 -12.22 -3.26
N ASN A 66 -7.05 -12.65 -2.46
CA ASN A 66 -6.97 -14.03 -1.99
C ASN A 66 -8.01 -14.39 -0.94
N SER A 67 -8.46 -13.41 -0.14
CA SER A 67 -9.40 -13.66 0.96
C SER A 67 -10.85 -13.33 0.63
N GLU A 68 -11.09 -12.22 -0.08
CA GLU A 68 -12.46 -11.73 -0.31
C GLU A 68 -12.79 -11.47 -1.78
N GLY A 69 -11.79 -11.40 -2.65
CA GLY A 69 -11.98 -11.19 -4.08
C GLY A 69 -12.04 -9.73 -4.51
N ALA A 70 -12.05 -9.51 -5.82
CA ALA A 70 -11.91 -8.19 -6.42
C ALA A 70 -13.12 -7.27 -6.15
N LYS A 71 -14.32 -7.83 -5.97
CA LYS A 71 -15.51 -7.01 -5.73
C LYS A 71 -15.42 -6.19 -4.46
N THR A 72 -14.73 -6.72 -3.44
CA THR A 72 -14.57 -6.04 -2.17
C THR A 72 -13.67 -4.82 -2.28
N LEU A 73 -12.77 -4.81 -3.26
CA LEU A 73 -11.86 -3.68 -3.49
C LEU A 73 -12.56 -2.47 -4.10
N LYS A 74 -13.51 -2.70 -4.99
CA LYS A 74 -14.17 -1.60 -5.71
C LYS A 74 -14.87 -0.66 -4.72
N GLY A 75 -14.48 0.60 -4.74
CA GLY A 75 -15.03 1.62 -3.85
C GLY A 75 -14.40 1.66 -2.46
N ALA A 76 -13.52 0.71 -2.13
CA ALA A 76 -12.75 0.77 -0.89
C ALA A 76 -11.65 1.83 -0.99
N THR A 77 -11.03 2.16 0.12
CA THR A 77 -9.93 3.11 0.17
C THR A 77 -8.64 2.40 0.56
N ILE A 78 -7.55 2.71 -0.13
CA ILE A 78 -6.22 2.30 0.28
C ILE A 78 -5.49 3.52 0.84
N ALA A 79 -4.99 3.40 2.06
CA ALA A 79 -4.20 4.43 2.71
C ALA A 79 -2.75 3.96 2.81
N VAL A 80 -1.82 4.73 2.30
CA VAL A 80 -0.40 4.37 2.22
C VAL A 80 0.39 5.30 3.11
N CYS A 81 1.23 4.71 3.96
CA CYS A 81 2.07 5.45 4.90
C CYS A 81 3.54 5.13 4.65
N ARG A 82 4.37 6.16 4.73
CA ARG A 82 5.82 6.01 4.78
C ARG A 82 6.36 6.82 5.93
N THR A 83 7.29 6.24 6.68
CA THR A 83 7.97 6.97 7.75
C THR A 83 9.48 6.93 7.54
N THR A 84 10.16 7.94 8.08
CA THR A 84 11.60 7.96 8.17
C THR A 84 12.03 7.11 9.36
N ARG A 85 13.35 6.90 9.51
CA ARG A 85 13.91 6.13 10.62
C ARG A 85 13.55 6.71 11.98
N ASP A 86 13.39 8.02 12.09
CA ASP A 86 13.03 8.72 13.33
C ASP A 86 11.51 8.91 13.50
N GLY A 87 10.70 8.23 12.69
CA GLY A 87 9.25 8.17 12.88
C GLY A 87 8.46 9.31 12.25
N ARG A 88 9.09 10.19 11.50
CA ARG A 88 8.38 11.28 10.81
C ARG A 88 7.74 10.79 9.51
N TYR A 89 6.63 11.39 9.12
CA TYR A 89 6.02 11.09 7.84
C TYR A 89 6.91 11.51 6.67
N ALA A 90 6.89 10.70 5.63
CA ALA A 90 7.58 10.96 4.38
C ALA A 90 6.61 10.74 3.22
N ASP A 91 7.00 11.15 2.03
CA ASP A 91 6.17 11.00 0.83
C ASP A 91 5.98 9.52 0.51
N SER A 92 4.73 9.09 0.52
CA SER A 92 4.33 7.72 0.22
C SER A 92 3.48 7.61 -1.04
N ARG A 93 3.52 8.63 -1.90
CA ARG A 93 2.77 8.59 -3.16
C ARG A 93 3.06 7.28 -3.89
N PRO A 94 2.02 6.53 -4.28
CA PRO A 94 2.22 5.27 -5.00
C PRO A 94 3.02 5.48 -6.27
N CYS A 95 3.92 4.54 -6.57
CA CYS A 95 4.62 4.53 -7.84
C CYS A 95 3.61 4.30 -8.98
N GLU A 96 4.06 4.53 -10.20
CA GLU A 96 3.17 4.44 -11.36
C GLU A 96 2.53 3.06 -11.51
N GLY A 97 3.29 1.99 -11.22
CA GLY A 97 2.75 0.63 -11.26
C GLY A 97 1.67 0.40 -10.21
N CYS A 98 1.94 0.81 -8.96
CA CYS A 98 0.95 0.70 -7.88
C CYS A 98 -0.28 1.56 -8.17
N GLN A 99 -0.09 2.76 -8.72
CA GLN A 99 -1.20 3.64 -9.08
C GLN A 99 -2.10 3.00 -10.14
N ARG A 100 -1.51 2.34 -11.15
CA ARG A 100 -2.29 1.61 -12.15
C ARG A 100 -3.11 0.48 -11.54
N ALA A 101 -2.53 -0.26 -10.58
CA ALA A 101 -3.25 -1.31 -9.88
C ALA A 101 -4.40 -0.74 -9.05
N ILE A 102 -4.16 0.34 -8.32
CA ILE A 102 -5.16 1.03 -7.52
C ILE A 102 -6.35 1.43 -8.39
N GLU A 103 -6.08 2.03 -9.55
CA GLU A 103 -7.11 2.43 -10.50
C GLU A 103 -7.84 1.24 -11.09
N ALA A 104 -7.12 0.19 -11.47
CA ALA A 104 -7.69 -1.00 -12.09
C ALA A 104 -8.70 -1.69 -11.16
N PHE A 105 -8.46 -1.69 -9.85
CA PHE A 105 -9.35 -2.31 -8.88
C PHE A 105 -10.39 -1.34 -8.30
N GLY A 106 -10.40 -0.10 -8.76
CA GLY A 106 -11.42 0.87 -8.35
C GLY A 106 -11.25 1.39 -6.93
N LEU A 107 -10.03 1.41 -6.42
CA LEU A 107 -9.74 1.92 -5.08
C LEU A 107 -9.59 3.43 -5.08
N LYS A 108 -10.03 4.06 -3.99
CA LYS A 108 -9.65 5.44 -3.66
C LYS A 108 -8.31 5.40 -2.97
N VAL A 109 -7.50 6.44 -3.08
CA VAL A 109 -6.16 6.46 -2.49
C VAL A 109 -5.95 7.66 -1.59
N GLU A 110 -5.33 7.40 -0.44
CA GLU A 110 -4.81 8.42 0.48
C GLU A 110 -3.35 8.05 0.75
N TYR A 111 -2.49 9.04 0.92
CA TYR A 111 -1.07 8.76 1.21
C TYR A 111 -0.46 9.87 2.06
N THR A 112 0.69 9.58 2.67
CA THR A 112 1.40 10.56 3.47
C THR A 112 2.35 11.38 2.62
N THR A 113 2.59 12.61 3.05
CA THR A 113 3.66 13.49 2.58
C THR A 113 4.45 13.94 3.79
N LYS A 114 5.47 14.74 3.60
CA LYS A 114 6.23 15.33 4.71
C LYS A 114 5.33 16.17 5.64
N GLU A 115 4.19 16.62 5.14
CA GLU A 115 3.24 17.45 5.86
C GLU A 115 2.10 16.67 6.49
N GLY A 116 2.08 15.34 6.33
CA GLY A 116 1.04 14.47 6.86
C GLY A 116 0.20 13.84 5.78
N TRP A 117 -1.03 13.48 6.13
CA TRP A 117 -1.94 12.78 5.21
C TRP A 117 -2.54 13.72 4.18
N THR A 118 -2.67 13.22 2.96
CA THR A 118 -3.46 13.90 1.92
C THR A 118 -4.95 13.67 2.19
N GLU A 119 -5.74 14.58 1.72
CA GLU A 119 -7.20 14.45 1.77
C GLU A 119 -7.76 13.86 0.47
#